data_fae1e6de45429b4d922cc0c134168ef5
#
_entry.id   fae1e6de45429b4d922cc0c134168ef5
#
_cell.length_a   1.000
_cell.length_b   1.000
_cell.length_c   1.000
_cell.angle_alpha   90.00
_cell.angle_beta   90.00
_cell.angle_gamma   90.00
#
_symmetry.space_group_name_H-M   'P 1'
#
loop_
_entity.id
_entity.type
_entity.pdbx_description
1 polymer ?
#
loop_
_entity_poly.entity_id
_entity_poly.type
_entity_poly.pdbx_seq_one_letter_code
_entity_poly.pdbx_strand_id
1 'polypeptide(L)'
;MTDTIYYTFININGADIFVGQLSISNTVNNHIITFKYSEEWLNSPLAFPLGNDLPLTNETFISHDLFSYFNYTLYTALNDFSNNMLFVYLLRHHLLTKEENIPAKYLYDALQEGSWSFGSIYLYRKLKLINDYTRMGALRFKLSKDGEFISVLDKNLILTENNIDEMSNIINRIINKRENKKDLEIVRASMFGLKGRFPKFNVFDKNGNLCIAKIYDKDCKFLRANYKYETFAIDLSRKCNNKPVDYRVVEQNGQTYLLIKRYDRDGENRLPTCSLKSLLQPFVPNDFKKISYCIKFMCKNHKKNLELYYQRYLFRIAISDYSEYTVNAEFVYDGHSGFNLSPDLDLSVAPQNTKNFGITKLQFKRRAKRILKEAIDNSIYFNVSKPHAKKMLKNIAIKLKNWKFEAKSYGFSDEEINKMLIFENILKLC
;
A
#
# COMPACT_ATOMS: atom_id res chain seq x y z
N MET A 1 19.51 29.71 4.49
CA MET A 1 19.26 28.26 4.30
C MET A 1 18.99 27.68 5.66
N THR A 2 17.81 27.14 5.89
CA THR A 2 17.51 26.46 7.16
C THR A 2 17.35 24.99 6.85
N ASP A 3 18.35 24.21 7.23
CA ASP A 3 18.29 22.75 7.15
C ASP A 3 17.33 22.25 8.24
N THR A 4 16.41 21.39 7.85
CA THR A 4 15.56 20.71 8.83
C THR A 4 16.09 19.29 9.03
N ILE A 5 16.48 18.98 10.25
CA ILE A 5 16.98 17.67 10.65
C ILE A 5 15.85 16.91 11.33
N TYR A 6 15.64 15.67 10.89
CA TYR A 6 14.75 14.70 11.53
C TYR A 6 15.57 13.56 12.10
N TYR A 7 15.43 13.32 13.38
CA TYR A 7 15.96 12.14 14.05
C TYR A 7 15.00 10.98 13.77
N THR A 8 15.50 9.98 13.04
CA THR A 8 14.72 8.84 12.58
C THR A 8 14.85 7.69 13.57
N PHE A 9 13.72 7.22 14.06
CA PHE A 9 13.60 6.07 14.94
C PHE A 9 12.83 4.95 14.24
N ILE A 10 13.03 3.73 14.69
CA ILE A 10 12.26 2.57 14.28
C ILE A 10 11.74 1.83 15.52
N ASN A 11 10.46 1.48 15.50
CA ASN A 11 9.87 0.68 16.56
C ASN A 11 10.09 -0.81 16.28
N ILE A 12 10.75 -1.52 17.17
CA ILE A 12 10.94 -2.97 17.10
C ILE A 12 10.61 -3.54 18.48
N ASN A 13 9.66 -4.46 18.53
CA ASN A 13 9.20 -5.11 19.75
C ASN A 13 8.79 -4.10 20.87
N GLY A 14 8.17 -2.97 20.47
CA GLY A 14 7.74 -1.93 21.39
C GLY A 14 8.82 -0.91 21.78
N ALA A 15 10.09 -1.12 21.44
CA ALA A 15 11.19 -0.19 21.70
C ALA A 15 11.45 0.71 20.49
N ASP A 16 11.58 2.02 20.72
CA ASP A 16 11.95 2.99 19.69
C ASP A 16 13.47 3.14 19.65
N ILE A 17 14.10 2.60 18.62
CA ILE A 17 15.55 2.56 18.44
C ILE A 17 15.94 3.68 17.48
N PHE A 18 16.98 4.45 17.84
CA PHE A 18 17.51 5.52 16.99
C PHE A 18 18.28 4.92 15.80
N VAL A 19 17.81 5.23 14.59
CA VAL A 19 18.36 4.70 13.34
C VAL A 19 19.35 5.64 12.69
N GLY A 20 19.07 6.96 12.70
CA GLY A 20 19.92 7.94 12.02
C GLY A 20 19.26 9.29 11.83
N GLN A 21 19.88 10.12 11.02
CA GLN A 21 19.44 11.48 10.76
C GLN A 21 19.07 11.66 9.29
N LEU A 22 17.88 12.20 9.07
CA LEU A 22 17.38 12.66 7.77
C LEU A 22 17.47 14.18 7.76
N SER A 23 18.24 14.77 6.86
CA SER A 23 18.31 16.23 6.70
C SER A 23 17.68 16.64 5.38
N ILE A 24 16.92 17.73 5.41
CA ILE A 24 16.29 18.31 4.23
C ILE A 24 16.76 19.77 4.14
N SER A 25 17.59 20.04 3.14
CA SER A 25 18.11 21.38 2.83
C SER A 25 17.31 21.97 1.68
N ASN A 26 16.74 23.15 1.91
CA ASN A 26 15.97 23.87 0.90
C ASN A 26 16.83 25.02 0.35
N THR A 27 17.18 24.96 -0.93
CA THR A 27 17.73 26.08 -1.69
C THR A 27 16.66 26.64 -2.63
N VAL A 28 16.86 27.84 -3.15
CA VAL A 28 15.88 28.53 -4.02
C VAL A 28 15.49 27.68 -5.26
N ASN A 29 16.40 26.82 -5.74
CA ASN A 29 16.21 26.02 -6.95
C ASN A 29 16.44 24.52 -6.77
N ASN A 30 16.94 24.06 -5.62
CA ASN A 30 17.26 22.66 -5.40
C ASN A 30 16.96 22.25 -3.96
N HIS A 31 16.53 21.02 -3.81
CA HIS A 31 16.38 20.40 -2.52
C HIS A 31 17.37 19.25 -2.43
N ILE A 32 18.12 19.22 -1.36
CA ILE A 32 19.06 18.15 -1.07
C ILE A 32 18.52 17.40 0.14
N ILE A 33 18.31 16.12 -0.02
CA ILE A 33 17.94 15.23 1.07
C ILE A 33 19.15 14.38 1.38
N THR A 34 19.53 14.34 2.65
CA THR A 34 20.62 13.47 3.11
C THR A 34 20.12 12.54 4.20
N PHE A 35 20.67 11.35 4.23
CA PHE A 35 20.47 10.41 5.32
C PHE A 35 21.80 9.82 5.77
N LYS A 36 21.96 9.71 7.10
CA LYS A 36 23.12 9.05 7.71
C LYS A 36 22.66 8.16 8.84
N TYR A 37 23.10 6.90 8.82
CA TYR A 37 22.87 5.97 9.93
C TYR A 37 23.63 6.43 11.19
N SER A 38 23.05 6.13 12.34
CA SER A 38 23.74 6.26 13.63
C SER A 38 24.69 5.09 13.83
N GLU A 39 25.77 5.31 14.58
CA GLU A 39 26.66 4.22 15.02
C GLU A 39 25.91 3.20 15.89
N GLU A 40 24.98 3.69 16.72
CA GLU A 40 24.11 2.85 17.53
C GLU A 40 23.33 1.84 16.68
N TRP A 41 22.74 2.28 15.58
CA TRP A 41 22.03 1.39 14.64
C TRP A 41 22.99 0.47 13.91
N LEU A 42 24.09 0.97 13.37
CA LEU A 42 25.06 0.17 12.62
C LEU A 42 25.65 -0.98 13.44
N ASN A 43 25.81 -0.78 14.76
CA ASN A 43 26.32 -1.78 15.69
C ASN A 43 25.22 -2.64 16.33
N SER A 44 23.94 -2.37 16.04
CA SER A 44 22.82 -3.12 16.61
C SER A 44 22.69 -4.50 15.97
N PRO A 45 22.46 -5.59 16.74
CA PRO A 45 22.13 -6.89 16.19
C PRO A 45 20.77 -6.92 15.46
N LEU A 46 19.96 -5.87 15.65
CA LEU A 46 18.66 -5.68 14.99
C LEU A 46 18.79 -4.87 13.70
N ALA A 47 20.00 -4.38 13.35
CA ALA A 47 20.20 -3.52 12.19
C ALA A 47 19.87 -4.24 10.87
N PHE A 48 19.17 -3.54 10.04
CA PHE A 48 18.92 -3.89 8.64
C PHE A 48 18.91 -2.62 7.77
N PRO A 49 19.21 -2.73 6.46
CA PRO A 49 19.16 -1.58 5.57
C PRO A 49 17.70 -1.11 5.37
N LEU A 50 17.45 0.20 5.45
CA LEU A 50 16.11 0.75 5.25
C LEU A 50 15.62 0.66 3.79
N GLY A 51 16.51 0.38 2.87
CA GLY A 51 16.23 0.19 1.45
C GLY A 51 17.49 -0.26 0.69
N ASN A 52 17.34 -0.64 -0.56
CA ASN A 52 18.48 -1.01 -1.43
C ASN A 52 19.46 0.15 -1.64
N ASP A 53 18.97 1.35 -1.54
CA ASP A 53 19.65 2.63 -1.72
C ASP A 53 20.24 3.19 -0.41
N LEU A 54 19.95 2.52 0.69
CA LEU A 54 20.43 2.84 2.03
C LEU A 54 21.11 1.61 2.64
N PRO A 55 22.23 1.11 2.06
CA PRO A 55 22.99 -0.01 2.66
C PRO A 55 23.52 0.38 4.03
N LEU A 56 23.78 -0.61 4.89
CA LEU A 56 24.31 -0.38 6.24
C LEU A 56 25.79 0.02 6.18
N THR A 57 26.05 1.30 5.93
CA THR A 57 27.39 1.90 5.96
C THR A 57 27.38 3.21 6.74
N ASN A 58 28.54 3.68 7.19
CA ASN A 58 28.68 4.97 7.89
C ASN A 58 28.76 6.17 6.93
N GLU A 59 28.41 5.99 5.67
CA GLU A 59 28.42 7.04 4.68
C GLU A 59 27.17 7.94 4.81
N THR A 60 27.28 9.17 4.28
CA THR A 60 26.12 10.04 4.11
C THR A 60 25.56 9.83 2.72
N PHE A 61 24.32 9.36 2.66
CA PHE A 61 23.57 9.20 1.41
C PHE A 61 22.97 10.53 1.01
N ILE A 62 23.08 10.89 -0.27
CA ILE A 62 22.59 12.15 -0.82
C ILE A 62 21.63 11.87 -1.96
N SER A 63 20.48 12.49 -1.94
CA SER A 63 19.51 12.48 -3.04
C SER A 63 19.23 13.91 -3.50
N HIS A 64 19.41 14.15 -4.79
CA HIS A 64 19.06 15.41 -5.46
C HIS A 64 17.67 15.33 -6.10
N ASP A 65 17.13 14.15 -6.22
CA ASP A 65 15.82 13.90 -6.79
C ASP A 65 14.91 13.27 -5.72
N LEU A 66 13.85 13.99 -5.41
CA LEU A 66 12.83 13.57 -4.45
C LEU A 66 12.09 12.31 -4.86
N PHE A 67 12.21 11.91 -6.12
CA PHE A 67 11.59 10.71 -6.64
C PHE A 67 12.52 9.48 -6.65
N SER A 68 13.86 9.68 -6.46
CA SER A 68 14.77 8.57 -6.67
C SER A 68 14.87 7.61 -5.49
N TYR A 69 15.33 7.96 -4.33
CA TYR A 69 15.73 6.92 -3.37
C TYR A 69 15.05 6.99 -2.00
N PHE A 70 15.25 8.06 -1.27
CA PHE A 70 14.69 8.21 0.10
C PHE A 70 13.17 8.24 0.13
N ASN A 71 12.55 8.58 -0.98
CA ASN A 71 11.11 8.67 -1.10
C ASN A 71 10.40 7.36 -0.78
N TYR A 72 11.04 6.22 -1.00
CA TYR A 72 10.32 4.97 -0.90
C TYR A 72 10.23 4.43 0.52
N THR A 73 11.27 4.54 1.29
CA THR A 73 11.21 4.21 2.72
C THR A 73 10.29 5.21 3.45
N LEU A 74 10.23 6.46 2.98
CA LEU A 74 9.36 7.51 3.49
C LEU A 74 8.03 7.63 2.72
N TYR A 75 7.99 7.17 1.45
CA TYR A 75 6.84 7.29 0.52
C TYR A 75 5.76 6.21 0.72
N THR A 76 6.00 5.25 1.58
CA THR A 76 4.93 4.31 1.98
C THR A 76 3.71 5.04 2.57
N ALA A 77 3.71 6.36 2.53
CA ALA A 77 2.92 7.20 3.38
C ALA A 77 1.75 7.96 2.74
N LEU A 78 1.49 7.94 1.40
CA LEU A 78 0.36 8.70 0.85
C LEU A 78 -0.30 7.99 -0.33
N ASN A 79 -1.62 7.93 -0.32
CA ASN A 79 -2.41 7.48 -1.46
C ASN A 79 -2.91 8.67 -2.28
N ASP A 80 -3.30 8.42 -3.54
CA ASP A 80 -3.77 9.46 -4.46
C ASP A 80 -5.04 10.15 -3.95
N PHE A 81 -5.94 9.41 -3.30
CA PHE A 81 -7.17 9.98 -2.75
C PHE A 81 -6.90 10.83 -1.50
N SER A 82 -6.08 10.35 -0.57
CA SER A 82 -5.68 11.14 0.61
C SER A 82 -4.90 12.39 0.20
N ASN A 83 -4.11 12.32 -0.87
CA ASN A 83 -3.45 13.48 -1.45
C ASN A 83 -4.45 14.50 -1.97
N ASN A 84 -5.49 14.06 -2.69
CA ASN A 84 -6.52 14.94 -3.20
C ASN A 84 -7.35 15.57 -2.07
N MET A 85 -7.68 14.79 -1.05
CA MET A 85 -8.40 15.28 0.12
C MET A 85 -7.55 16.23 0.97
N LEU A 86 -6.28 15.89 1.20
CA LEU A 86 -5.32 16.77 1.86
C LEU A 86 -5.16 18.08 1.09
N PHE A 87 -5.07 18.00 -0.22
CA PHE A 87 -4.89 19.15 -1.08
C PHE A 87 -6.10 20.08 -1.02
N VAL A 88 -7.32 19.54 -1.10
CA VAL A 88 -8.57 20.31 -0.92
C VAL A 88 -8.59 20.96 0.47
N TYR A 89 -8.18 20.24 1.50
CA TYR A 89 -8.05 20.77 2.85
C TYR A 89 -7.08 21.94 2.94
N LEU A 90 -5.86 21.77 2.43
CA LEU A 90 -4.82 22.80 2.50
C LEU A 90 -5.19 24.05 1.68
N LEU A 91 -5.85 23.87 0.52
CA LEU A 91 -6.38 24.97 -0.29
C LEU A 91 -7.46 25.77 0.44
N ARG A 92 -8.43 25.09 1.04
CA ARG A 92 -9.57 25.73 1.70
C ARG A 92 -9.16 26.51 2.95
N HIS A 93 -8.11 26.06 3.64
CA HIS A 93 -7.64 26.70 4.85
C HIS A 93 -6.50 27.69 4.61
N HIS A 94 -6.17 27.99 3.34
CA HIS A 94 -5.08 28.90 2.96
C HIS A 94 -3.72 28.56 3.58
N LEU A 95 -3.55 27.35 4.11
CA LEU A 95 -2.31 26.91 4.76
C LEU A 95 -1.14 26.80 3.76
N LEU A 96 -1.46 26.56 2.46
CA LEU A 96 -0.46 26.52 1.39
C LEU A 96 -0.11 27.93 0.87
N THR A 97 -1.08 28.86 0.87
CA THR A 97 -0.91 30.18 0.21
C THR A 97 -0.26 31.23 1.09
N LYS A 98 -0.38 31.12 2.41
CA LYS A 98 0.18 32.12 3.35
C LYS A 98 1.67 31.95 3.63
N GLU A 99 2.17 30.73 3.63
CA GLU A 99 3.56 30.45 3.99
C GLU A 99 4.52 30.31 2.80
N GLU A 100 4.03 30.11 1.56
CA GLU A 100 4.86 29.69 0.44
C GLU A 100 4.66 30.43 -0.89
N ASN A 101 3.83 31.46 -0.96
CA ASN A 101 3.57 32.25 -2.18
C ASN A 101 3.25 31.42 -3.44
N ILE A 102 2.68 30.20 -3.31
CA ILE A 102 2.29 29.39 -4.45
C ILE A 102 0.87 29.82 -4.88
N PRO A 103 0.69 30.35 -6.11
CA PRO A 103 -0.62 30.74 -6.58
C PRO A 103 -1.59 29.56 -6.65
N ALA A 104 -2.79 29.71 -6.14
CA ALA A 104 -3.84 28.67 -6.10
C ALA A 104 -4.11 28.04 -7.48
N LYS A 105 -3.87 28.80 -8.57
CA LYS A 105 -4.01 28.31 -9.95
C LYS A 105 -3.09 27.14 -10.26
N TYR A 106 -1.81 27.20 -9.87
CA TYR A 106 -0.86 26.08 -10.11
C TYR A 106 -1.23 24.81 -9.37
N LEU A 107 -1.90 24.96 -8.25
CA LEU A 107 -2.35 23.85 -7.45
C LEU A 107 -3.57 23.15 -8.09
N TYR A 108 -4.45 23.91 -8.75
CA TYR A 108 -5.59 23.38 -9.50
C TYR A 108 -5.17 22.70 -10.81
N ASP A 109 -4.21 23.28 -11.52
CA ASP A 109 -3.70 22.76 -12.79
C ASP A 109 -2.97 21.42 -12.55
N ALA A 110 -2.18 21.30 -11.46
CA ALA A 110 -1.52 20.07 -11.06
C ALA A 110 -2.48 18.93 -10.68
N LEU A 111 -3.68 19.25 -10.19
CA LEU A 111 -4.74 18.26 -9.91
C LEU A 111 -5.38 17.72 -11.19
N GLN A 112 -5.55 18.56 -12.22
CA GLN A 112 -6.17 18.16 -13.48
C GLN A 112 -5.22 17.38 -14.38
N GLU A 113 -3.94 17.72 -14.35
CA GLU A 113 -2.93 17.15 -15.25
C GLU A 113 -2.27 15.87 -14.69
N GLY A 114 -2.50 15.51 -13.42
CA GLY A 114 -1.85 14.34 -12.80
C GLY A 114 -0.33 14.45 -12.70
N SER A 115 0.22 15.62 -12.98
CA SER A 115 1.67 15.87 -12.97
C SER A 115 2.13 16.36 -11.59
N TRP A 116 2.79 15.49 -10.85
CA TRP A 116 3.16 15.68 -9.44
C TRP A 116 4.64 16.08 -9.27
N SER A 117 5.06 17.20 -9.82
CA SER A 117 6.46 17.68 -9.73
C SER A 117 6.75 18.62 -8.55
N PHE A 118 5.95 18.61 -7.50
CA PHE A 118 6.19 19.44 -6.30
C PHE A 118 6.94 18.65 -5.20
N GLY A 119 8.17 18.28 -5.48
CA GLY A 119 8.89 17.25 -4.75
C GLY A 119 9.19 17.53 -3.27
N SER A 120 9.89 18.57 -2.89
CA SER A 120 10.62 18.67 -1.60
C SER A 120 9.81 19.28 -0.46
N ILE A 121 9.11 20.34 -0.73
CA ILE A 121 8.15 20.95 0.21
C ILE A 121 7.15 19.89 0.68
N TYR A 122 6.86 18.94 -0.20
CA TYR A 122 5.96 17.84 0.03
C TYR A 122 6.48 16.84 1.07
N LEU A 123 7.75 16.45 1.05
CA LEU A 123 8.27 15.45 2.00
C LEU A 123 8.27 16.01 3.44
N TYR A 124 8.74 17.21 3.61
CA TYR A 124 8.74 17.90 4.90
C TYR A 124 7.34 18.01 5.50
N ARG A 125 6.35 18.39 4.68
CA ARG A 125 4.96 18.50 5.13
C ARG A 125 4.32 17.14 5.37
N LYS A 126 4.63 16.14 4.54
CA LYS A 126 4.15 14.78 4.73
C LYS A 126 4.53 14.21 6.09
N LEU A 127 5.80 14.39 6.51
CA LEU A 127 6.26 13.92 7.81
C LEU A 127 5.49 14.56 8.96
N LYS A 128 5.15 15.86 8.83
CA LYS A 128 4.38 16.60 9.83
C LYS A 128 2.87 16.38 9.77
N LEU A 129 2.34 15.98 8.63
CA LEU A 129 0.87 15.85 8.42
C LEU A 129 0.36 14.46 8.73
N ILE A 130 1.14 13.41 8.43
CA ILE A 130 0.72 12.04 8.69
C ILE A 130 0.79 11.78 10.19
N ASN A 131 -0.34 11.39 10.77
CA ASN A 131 -0.41 11.02 12.17
C ASN A 131 0.58 9.90 12.48
N ASP A 132 1.46 10.12 13.45
CA ASP A 132 2.46 9.14 13.85
C ASP A 132 1.80 7.80 14.21
N TYR A 133 0.69 7.83 14.95
CA TYR A 133 0.00 6.62 15.39
C TYR A 133 -0.50 5.75 14.24
N THR A 134 -1.06 6.35 13.19
CA THR A 134 -1.62 5.63 12.02
C THR A 134 -0.64 5.46 10.87
N ARG A 135 0.57 6.02 10.94
CA ARG A 135 1.63 5.83 9.94
C ARG A 135 1.87 4.34 9.68
N MET A 136 1.97 3.97 8.40
CA MET A 136 2.32 2.61 8.01
C MET A 136 3.76 2.27 8.43
N GLY A 137 3.97 1.02 8.83
CA GLY A 137 5.28 0.54 9.28
C GLY A 137 5.71 1.09 10.63
N ALA A 138 7.00 1.05 10.88
CA ALA A 138 7.57 1.30 12.19
C ALA A 138 8.44 2.56 12.30
N LEU A 139 8.67 3.30 11.21
CA LEU A 139 9.48 4.53 11.24
C LEU A 139 8.74 5.66 11.95
N ARG A 140 9.46 6.35 12.82
CA ARG A 140 9.02 7.49 13.62
C ARG A 140 10.06 8.61 13.56
N PHE A 141 9.65 9.85 13.76
CA PHE A 141 10.51 11.00 13.57
C PHE A 141 10.39 11.99 14.72
N LYS A 142 11.53 12.60 15.10
CA LYS A 142 11.63 13.68 16.08
C LYS A 142 12.40 14.86 15.47
N LEU A 143 12.21 16.07 15.98
CA LEU A 143 13.00 17.26 15.60
C LEU A 143 14.26 17.42 16.44
N SER A 144 14.35 16.77 17.59
CA SER A 144 15.55 16.61 18.40
C SER A 144 15.61 15.20 18.95
N LYS A 145 16.80 14.67 19.24
CA LYS A 145 16.97 13.27 19.67
C LYS A 145 16.14 12.95 20.93
N ASP A 146 16.09 13.88 21.86
CA ASP A 146 15.43 13.73 23.17
C ASP A 146 14.02 14.35 23.20
N GLY A 147 13.54 14.91 22.07
CA GLY A 147 12.22 15.53 21.98
C GLY A 147 11.09 14.53 21.76
N GLU A 148 9.89 15.08 21.66
CA GLU A 148 8.70 14.30 21.34
C GLU A 148 8.64 13.86 19.87
N PHE A 149 7.94 12.78 19.59
CA PHE A 149 7.65 12.38 18.21
C PHE A 149 6.74 13.40 17.52
N ILE A 150 7.05 13.72 16.28
CA ILE A 150 6.26 14.68 15.50
C ILE A 150 4.94 14.05 15.07
N SER A 151 3.91 14.88 14.95
CA SER A 151 2.59 14.50 14.40
C SER A 151 1.86 13.42 15.20
N VAL A 152 2.06 13.37 16.51
CA VAL A 152 1.25 12.55 17.40
C VAL A 152 -0.08 13.27 17.62
N LEU A 153 -1.15 12.73 17.02
CA LEU A 153 -2.51 13.26 17.18
C LEU A 153 -3.27 12.46 18.24
N ASP A 154 -4.33 13.08 18.77
CA ASP A 154 -5.22 12.42 19.72
C ASP A 154 -5.81 11.13 19.10
N LYS A 155 -5.68 10.01 19.82
CA LYS A 155 -6.25 8.71 19.40
C LYS A 155 -7.78 8.78 19.27
N ASN A 156 -8.46 9.66 20.01
CA ASN A 156 -9.90 9.86 19.94
C ASN A 156 -10.38 10.45 18.59
N LEU A 157 -9.46 10.97 17.78
CA LEU A 157 -9.76 11.37 16.39
C LEU A 157 -9.81 10.18 15.42
N ILE A 158 -9.40 8.99 15.85
CA ILE A 158 -9.51 7.77 15.05
C ILE A 158 -10.86 7.13 15.42
N LEU A 159 -11.70 6.94 14.41
CA LEU A 159 -13.02 6.34 14.61
C LEU A 159 -12.88 4.89 15.12
N THR A 160 -13.94 4.41 15.74
CA THR A 160 -14.11 3.01 16.13
C THR A 160 -15.15 2.35 15.22
N GLU A 161 -15.20 1.03 15.22
CA GLU A 161 -16.23 0.29 14.48
C GLU A 161 -17.66 0.71 14.86
N ASN A 162 -17.89 1.16 16.11
CA ASN A 162 -19.22 1.56 16.57
C ASN A 162 -19.72 2.86 15.94
N ASN A 163 -18.83 3.72 15.45
CA ASN A 163 -19.15 5.00 14.80
C ASN A 163 -18.46 5.13 13.44
N ILE A 164 -18.27 4.01 12.75
CA ILE A 164 -17.56 3.94 11.47
C ILE A 164 -18.25 4.75 10.36
N ASP A 165 -19.57 4.87 10.42
CA ASP A 165 -20.41 5.61 9.48
C ASP A 165 -20.15 7.11 9.50
N GLU A 166 -19.61 7.65 10.61
CA GLU A 166 -19.26 9.07 10.68
C GLU A 166 -18.25 9.48 9.61
N MET A 167 -17.36 8.55 9.16
CA MET A 167 -16.47 8.85 8.05
C MET A 167 -17.21 9.12 6.74
N SER A 168 -18.29 8.39 6.45
CA SER A 168 -19.12 8.64 5.28
C SER A 168 -19.79 10.01 5.36
N ASN A 169 -20.29 10.39 6.56
CA ASN A 169 -20.87 11.70 6.81
C ASN A 169 -19.83 12.82 6.62
N ILE A 170 -18.62 12.63 7.14
CA ILE A 170 -17.50 13.58 6.97
C ILE A 170 -17.19 13.75 5.48
N ILE A 171 -17.02 12.65 4.74
CA ILE A 171 -16.73 12.69 3.29
C ILE A 171 -17.84 13.46 2.56
N ASN A 172 -19.12 13.20 2.88
CA ASN A 172 -20.25 13.91 2.30
C ASN A 172 -20.22 15.40 2.62
N ARG A 173 -19.89 15.79 3.86
CA ARG A 173 -19.76 17.21 4.22
C ARG A 173 -18.62 17.88 3.43
N ILE A 174 -17.49 17.20 3.25
CA ILE A 174 -16.35 17.72 2.48
C ILE A 174 -16.71 17.89 1.00
N ILE A 175 -17.35 16.89 0.38
CA ILE A 175 -17.80 16.96 -1.03
C ILE A 175 -18.75 18.16 -1.22
N ASN A 176 -19.65 18.40 -0.26
CA ASN A 176 -20.62 19.48 -0.29
C ASN A 176 -20.10 20.83 0.27
N LYS A 177 -18.81 20.93 0.60
CA LYS A 177 -18.19 22.16 1.15
C LYS A 177 -18.82 22.63 2.47
N ARG A 178 -19.18 21.69 3.34
CA ARG A 178 -19.84 21.91 4.64
C ARG A 178 -19.07 21.33 5.81
N GLU A 179 -17.82 20.95 5.57
CA GLU A 179 -16.94 20.41 6.60
C GLU A 179 -16.63 21.44 7.69
N ASN A 180 -16.43 20.96 8.90
CA ASN A 180 -15.95 21.73 10.04
C ASN A 180 -14.51 21.37 10.40
N LYS A 181 -13.91 22.07 11.36
CA LYS A 181 -12.51 21.84 11.79
C LYS A 181 -12.31 20.41 12.31
N LYS A 182 -13.26 19.86 13.07
CA LYS A 182 -13.16 18.51 13.64
C LYS A 182 -13.18 17.44 12.56
N ASP A 183 -13.99 17.61 11.49
CA ASP A 183 -14.01 16.71 10.33
C ASP A 183 -12.63 16.57 9.71
N LEU A 184 -11.95 17.69 9.56
CA LEU A 184 -10.62 17.75 8.97
C LEU A 184 -9.53 17.14 9.86
N GLU A 185 -9.66 17.30 11.17
CA GLU A 185 -8.77 16.65 12.15
C GLU A 185 -8.95 15.12 12.12
N ILE A 186 -10.19 14.62 12.02
CA ILE A 186 -10.49 13.18 11.88
C ILE A 186 -9.92 12.63 10.56
N VAL A 187 -10.13 13.34 9.45
CA VAL A 187 -9.54 12.95 8.14
C VAL A 187 -8.03 12.89 8.22
N ARG A 188 -7.39 13.90 8.80
CA ARG A 188 -5.93 13.92 8.99
C ARG A 188 -5.46 12.75 9.84
N ALA A 189 -6.14 12.50 10.95
CA ALA A 189 -5.75 11.44 11.88
C ALA A 189 -5.90 10.03 11.28
N SER A 190 -6.95 9.84 10.46
CA SER A 190 -7.37 8.50 10.03
C SER A 190 -7.02 8.15 8.59
N MET A 191 -7.04 9.12 7.66
CA MET A 191 -6.90 8.82 6.23
C MET A 191 -5.47 9.02 5.70
N PHE A 192 -4.70 9.93 6.29
CA PHE A 192 -3.37 10.22 5.79
C PHE A 192 -2.41 9.07 6.08
N GLY A 193 -1.58 8.72 5.09
CA GLY A 193 -0.64 7.62 5.19
C GLY A 193 -1.13 6.29 4.60
N LEU A 194 -2.32 6.24 4.01
CA LEU A 194 -2.85 5.04 3.34
C LEU A 194 -2.75 5.17 1.82
N LYS A 195 -2.34 4.10 1.12
CA LYS A 195 -2.16 4.05 -0.34
C LYS A 195 -3.46 3.72 -1.07
N GLY A 196 -3.58 4.11 -2.36
CA GLY A 196 -4.58 3.65 -3.31
C GLY A 196 -5.61 4.71 -3.71
N ARG A 197 -6.33 4.44 -4.79
CA ARG A 197 -7.21 5.39 -5.46
C ARG A 197 -8.49 5.72 -4.69
N PHE A 198 -9.04 4.76 -3.95
CA PHE A 198 -10.35 4.90 -3.30
C PHE A 198 -10.22 5.25 -1.83
N PRO A 199 -11.23 5.93 -1.25
CA PRO A 199 -11.27 6.28 0.15
C PRO A 199 -11.08 5.08 1.05
N LYS A 200 -10.14 5.23 1.97
CA LYS A 200 -9.91 4.28 3.05
C LYS A 200 -9.37 5.04 4.26
N PHE A 201 -9.61 4.53 5.43
CA PHE A 201 -9.22 5.18 6.67
C PHE A 201 -8.86 4.16 7.74
N ASN A 202 -8.08 4.59 8.70
CA ASN A 202 -7.77 3.80 9.88
C ASN A 202 -8.94 3.86 10.86
N VAL A 203 -9.26 2.74 11.47
CA VAL A 203 -10.35 2.58 12.42
C VAL A 203 -9.96 1.53 13.46
N PHE A 204 -10.41 1.69 14.71
CA PHE A 204 -10.28 0.63 15.71
C PHE A 204 -11.43 -0.36 15.58
N ASP A 205 -11.14 -1.64 15.54
CA ASP A 205 -12.15 -2.68 15.63
C ASP A 205 -12.69 -2.82 17.07
N LYS A 206 -13.68 -3.72 17.28
CA LYS A 206 -14.27 -3.99 18.60
C LYS A 206 -13.28 -4.49 19.65
N ASN A 207 -12.14 -5.01 19.22
CA ASN A 207 -11.09 -5.52 20.08
C ASN A 207 -9.94 -4.51 20.29
N GLY A 208 -10.09 -3.29 19.78
CA GLY A 208 -9.08 -2.24 19.85
C GLY A 208 -7.91 -2.41 18.86
N ASN A 209 -8.00 -3.33 17.90
CA ASN A 209 -6.97 -3.46 16.88
C ASN A 209 -7.14 -2.38 15.81
N LEU A 210 -6.03 -1.82 15.34
CA LEU A 210 -6.04 -0.89 14.23
C LEU A 210 -6.27 -1.63 12.92
N CYS A 211 -7.33 -1.24 12.22
CA CYS A 211 -7.75 -1.76 10.92
C CYS A 211 -7.75 -0.68 9.86
N ILE A 212 -7.74 -1.08 8.60
CA ILE A 212 -8.04 -0.21 7.46
C ILE A 212 -9.47 -0.51 7.03
N ALA A 213 -10.34 0.51 7.05
CA ALA A 213 -11.68 0.43 6.51
C ALA A 213 -11.70 0.98 5.08
N LYS A 214 -12.28 0.22 4.15
CA LYS A 214 -12.62 0.65 2.80
C LYS A 214 -14.12 0.86 2.72
N ILE A 215 -14.57 1.97 2.15
CA ILE A 215 -16.00 2.32 2.01
C ILE A 215 -16.50 1.87 0.64
N TYR A 216 -17.66 1.24 0.63
CA TYR A 216 -18.33 0.80 -0.60
C TYR A 216 -19.74 1.37 -0.69
N ASP A 217 -20.02 2.04 -1.79
CA ASP A 217 -21.32 2.60 -2.10
C ASP A 217 -21.56 2.54 -3.61
N LYS A 218 -22.65 1.88 -4.03
CA LYS A 218 -22.99 1.71 -5.44
C LYS A 218 -23.42 3.01 -6.11
N ASP A 219 -23.93 3.96 -5.34
CA ASP A 219 -24.52 5.21 -5.83
C ASP A 219 -23.49 6.36 -5.82
N CYS A 220 -22.33 6.17 -5.19
CA CYS A 220 -21.28 7.16 -5.11
C CYS A 220 -20.16 6.91 -6.14
N LYS A 221 -19.97 7.85 -7.09
CA LYS A 221 -18.93 7.75 -8.13
C LYS A 221 -17.49 7.73 -7.58
N PHE A 222 -17.28 8.24 -6.38
CA PHE A 222 -15.96 8.30 -5.73
C PHE A 222 -15.62 7.04 -4.94
N LEU A 223 -16.59 6.15 -4.73
CA LEU A 223 -16.43 4.92 -3.97
C LEU A 223 -16.45 3.69 -4.87
N ARG A 224 -15.98 2.56 -4.34
CA ARG A 224 -16.11 1.28 -5.03
C ARG A 224 -17.56 0.79 -4.92
N ALA A 225 -18.10 0.30 -6.03
CA ALA A 225 -19.51 -0.09 -6.08
C ALA A 225 -19.82 -1.41 -5.33
N ASN A 226 -18.87 -2.34 -5.23
CA ASN A 226 -19.16 -3.67 -4.71
C ASN A 226 -17.94 -4.29 -4.02
N TYR A 227 -18.05 -4.50 -2.71
CA TYR A 227 -17.01 -5.12 -1.89
C TYR A 227 -16.85 -6.63 -2.17
N LYS A 228 -17.90 -7.30 -2.66
CA LYS A 228 -17.91 -8.75 -2.91
C LYS A 228 -16.80 -9.18 -3.87
N TYR A 229 -16.42 -8.34 -4.83
CA TYR A 229 -15.31 -8.65 -5.74
C TYR A 229 -13.96 -8.78 -5.03
N GLU A 230 -13.73 -7.99 -4.00
CA GLU A 230 -12.51 -8.06 -3.20
C GLU A 230 -12.56 -9.23 -2.22
N THR A 231 -13.64 -9.35 -1.45
CA THR A 231 -13.79 -10.42 -0.45
C THR A 231 -13.78 -11.81 -1.09
N PHE A 232 -14.46 -11.99 -2.20
CA PHE A 232 -14.44 -13.25 -2.94
C PHE A 232 -13.04 -13.59 -3.47
N ALA A 233 -12.30 -12.62 -4.00
CA ALA A 233 -10.92 -12.83 -4.42
C ALA A 233 -10.01 -13.22 -3.24
N ILE A 234 -10.19 -12.61 -2.06
CA ILE A 234 -9.47 -12.95 -0.83
C ILE A 234 -9.75 -14.41 -0.42
N ASP A 235 -11.02 -14.85 -0.47
CA ASP A 235 -11.38 -16.22 -0.07
C ASP A 235 -10.89 -17.26 -1.09
N LEU A 236 -10.94 -16.98 -2.39
CA LEU A 236 -10.31 -17.82 -3.40
C LEU A 236 -8.78 -17.90 -3.20
N SER A 237 -8.15 -16.78 -2.83
CA SER A 237 -6.71 -16.72 -2.51
C SER A 237 -6.38 -17.56 -1.29
N ARG A 238 -7.20 -17.48 -0.22
CA ARG A 238 -7.05 -18.30 1.00
C ARG A 238 -7.18 -19.79 0.69
N LYS A 239 -8.16 -20.17 -0.13
CA LYS A 239 -8.33 -21.53 -0.64
C LYS A 239 -7.11 -22.02 -1.40
N CYS A 240 -6.40 -21.13 -2.09
CA CYS A 240 -5.14 -21.43 -2.77
C CYS A 240 -3.89 -21.38 -1.86
N ASN A 241 -4.03 -21.19 -0.55
CA ASN A 241 -2.93 -21.08 0.44
C ASN A 241 -1.99 -19.89 0.21
N ASN A 242 -2.48 -18.79 -0.35
CA ASN A 242 -1.69 -17.60 -0.66
C ASN A 242 -1.49 -16.66 0.53
N LYS A 243 -2.07 -16.97 1.69
CA LYS A 243 -2.03 -16.14 2.90
C LYS A 243 -2.48 -14.70 2.62
N PRO A 244 -3.72 -14.48 2.20
CA PRO A 244 -4.26 -13.13 2.05
C PRO A 244 -4.50 -12.48 3.41
N VAL A 245 -4.81 -11.19 3.39
CA VAL A 245 -5.23 -10.43 4.56
C VAL A 245 -6.50 -11.01 5.19
N ASP A 246 -6.64 -10.84 6.51
CA ASP A 246 -7.90 -11.08 7.19
C ASP A 246 -8.81 -9.88 7.06
N TYR A 247 -10.09 -10.15 6.81
CA TYR A 247 -11.08 -9.12 6.63
C TYR A 247 -12.38 -9.43 7.38
N ARG A 248 -13.18 -8.40 7.57
CA ARG A 248 -14.55 -8.46 8.06
C ARG A 248 -15.39 -7.40 7.37
N VAL A 249 -16.64 -7.74 7.07
CA VAL A 249 -17.61 -6.80 6.49
C VAL A 249 -18.46 -6.24 7.63
N VAL A 250 -18.65 -4.94 7.65
CA VAL A 250 -19.50 -4.22 8.60
C VAL A 250 -20.50 -3.40 7.79
N GLU A 251 -21.77 -3.54 8.13
CA GLU A 251 -22.85 -2.74 7.56
C GLU A 251 -23.41 -1.83 8.65
N GLN A 252 -23.44 -0.54 8.38
CA GLN A 252 -23.96 0.45 9.31
C GLN A 252 -24.61 1.61 8.53
N ASN A 253 -25.84 1.94 8.92
CA ASN A 253 -26.62 3.03 8.32
C ASN A 253 -26.69 3.00 6.78
N GLY A 254 -26.85 1.78 6.21
CA GLY A 254 -26.95 1.55 4.76
C GLY A 254 -25.62 1.60 4.00
N GLN A 255 -24.51 1.84 4.68
CA GLN A 255 -23.18 1.80 4.12
C GLN A 255 -22.46 0.49 4.44
N THR A 256 -21.64 0.02 3.50
CA THR A 256 -20.82 -1.17 3.69
C THR A 256 -19.36 -0.80 3.82
N TYR A 257 -18.73 -1.34 4.85
CA TYR A 257 -17.30 -1.16 5.15
C TYR A 257 -16.60 -2.50 5.14
N LEU A 258 -15.48 -2.57 4.42
CA LEU A 258 -14.57 -3.72 4.47
C LEU A 258 -13.42 -3.37 5.42
N LEU A 259 -13.41 -3.99 6.59
CA LEU A 259 -12.35 -3.85 7.58
C LEU A 259 -11.26 -4.88 7.30
N ILE A 260 -10.04 -4.42 7.12
CA ILE A 260 -8.85 -5.24 6.92
C ILE A 260 -7.92 -5.01 8.10
N LYS A 261 -7.61 -6.08 8.85
CA LYS A 261 -6.65 -5.99 9.96
C LYS A 261 -5.29 -5.56 9.42
N ARG A 262 -4.67 -4.57 10.05
CA ARG A 262 -3.33 -4.11 9.66
C ARG A 262 -2.29 -5.17 10.01
N TYR A 263 -1.51 -5.55 9.01
CA TYR A 263 -0.44 -6.54 9.16
C TYR A 263 0.87 -5.95 9.71
N ASP A 264 0.97 -4.63 9.73
CA ASP A 264 2.10 -3.89 10.28
C ASP A 264 1.89 -3.48 11.74
N ARG A 265 0.97 -4.15 12.41
CA ARG A 265 0.68 -3.99 13.85
C ARG A 265 0.54 -5.35 14.52
N ASP A 266 1.11 -5.44 15.73
CA ASP A 266 0.90 -6.54 16.67
C ASP A 266 0.51 -5.91 18.02
N GLY A 267 -0.80 -5.84 18.28
CA GLY A 267 -1.33 -4.98 19.33
C GLY A 267 -0.95 -3.51 19.10
N GLU A 268 -0.31 -2.90 20.08
CA GLU A 268 0.24 -1.53 19.95
C GLU A 268 1.62 -1.48 19.29
N ASN A 269 2.31 -2.62 19.17
CA ASN A 269 3.62 -2.70 18.55
C ASN A 269 3.53 -2.47 17.05
N ARG A 270 4.53 -1.81 16.52
CA ARG A 270 4.68 -1.58 15.08
C ARG A 270 5.65 -2.59 14.49
N LEU A 271 5.33 -3.06 13.30
CA LEU A 271 6.22 -3.91 12.54
C LEU A 271 6.80 -3.13 11.36
N PRO A 272 8.13 -3.11 11.20
CA PRO A 272 8.76 -2.50 10.03
C PRO A 272 8.23 -3.10 8.72
N THR A 273 7.91 -2.24 7.77
CA THR A 273 7.42 -2.64 6.45
C THR A 273 8.18 -1.96 5.33
N CYS A 274 8.30 -2.63 4.19
CA CYS A 274 8.88 -2.09 2.98
C CYS A 274 8.10 -2.60 1.76
N SER A 275 7.84 -1.75 0.76
CA SER A 275 7.17 -2.21 -0.46
C SER A 275 8.17 -2.75 -1.48
N LEU A 276 7.77 -3.78 -2.24
CA LEU A 276 8.59 -4.28 -3.33
C LEU A 276 8.82 -3.20 -4.40
N LYS A 277 7.83 -2.36 -4.65
CA LYS A 277 7.95 -1.20 -5.56
C LYS A 277 9.07 -0.25 -5.12
N SER A 278 9.23 -0.03 -3.81
CA SER A 278 10.33 0.79 -3.27
C SER A 278 11.70 0.25 -3.60
N LEU A 279 11.84 -1.07 -3.52
CA LEU A 279 13.10 -1.75 -3.74
C LEU A 279 13.45 -1.87 -5.24
N LEU A 280 12.46 -1.79 -6.12
CA LEU A 280 12.62 -1.94 -7.58
C LEU A 280 12.89 -0.60 -8.31
N GLN A 281 13.65 0.31 -7.73
CA GLN A 281 13.93 1.57 -8.43
C GLN A 281 15.14 1.45 -9.36
N PRO A 282 15.08 2.03 -10.57
CA PRO A 282 13.87 2.49 -11.27
C PRO A 282 12.89 1.33 -11.51
N PHE A 283 11.59 1.62 -11.33
CA PHE A 283 10.55 0.60 -11.37
C PHE A 283 10.29 0.13 -12.81
N VAL A 284 10.49 -1.18 -13.02
CA VAL A 284 10.13 -1.87 -14.27
C VAL A 284 9.14 -2.99 -13.89
N PRO A 285 7.88 -2.92 -14.35
CA PRO A 285 6.92 -3.98 -14.10
C PRO A 285 7.40 -5.33 -14.62
N ASN A 286 7.20 -6.40 -13.83
CA ASN A 286 7.52 -7.78 -14.20
C ASN A 286 9.01 -8.05 -14.50
N ASP A 287 9.94 -7.26 -13.98
CA ASP A 287 11.35 -7.63 -13.97
C ASP A 287 11.59 -8.73 -12.94
N PHE A 288 11.30 -9.97 -13.34
CA PHE A 288 11.38 -11.15 -12.45
C PHE A 288 12.75 -11.34 -11.83
N LYS A 289 13.81 -10.98 -12.55
CA LYS A 289 15.18 -11.06 -12.04
C LYS A 289 15.38 -10.09 -10.87
N LYS A 290 15.01 -8.81 -11.04
CA LYS A 290 15.10 -7.81 -9.98
C LYS A 290 14.16 -8.13 -8.82
N ILE A 291 12.93 -8.56 -9.09
CA ILE A 291 11.97 -8.99 -8.07
C ILE A 291 12.57 -10.10 -7.20
N SER A 292 13.13 -11.14 -7.83
CA SER A 292 13.74 -12.25 -7.10
C SER A 292 14.94 -11.81 -6.27
N TYR A 293 15.73 -10.89 -6.79
CA TYR A 293 16.84 -10.28 -6.06
C TYR A 293 16.35 -9.54 -4.81
N CYS A 294 15.33 -8.69 -4.94
CA CYS A 294 14.74 -7.97 -3.80
C CYS A 294 14.22 -8.93 -2.71
N ILE A 295 13.55 -10.02 -3.11
CA ILE A 295 13.07 -11.01 -2.15
C ILE A 295 14.26 -11.71 -1.44
N LYS A 296 15.32 -12.06 -2.17
CA LYS A 296 16.52 -12.63 -1.59
C LYS A 296 17.26 -11.68 -0.65
N PHE A 297 17.26 -10.40 -1.00
CA PHE A 297 17.87 -9.35 -0.20
C PHE A 297 17.11 -9.11 1.11
N MET A 298 15.78 -9.01 1.05
CA MET A 298 14.93 -8.67 2.21
C MET A 298 14.67 -9.87 3.11
N CYS A 299 14.40 -11.05 2.55
CA CYS A 299 13.87 -12.16 3.30
C CYS A 299 14.94 -13.14 3.76
N LYS A 300 15.06 -13.36 5.07
CA LYS A 300 15.94 -14.39 5.62
C LYS A 300 15.58 -15.78 5.09
N ASN A 301 14.31 -16.14 5.10
CA ASN A 301 13.81 -17.38 4.46
C ASN A 301 13.39 -17.12 3.01
N HIS A 302 14.34 -16.68 2.19
CA HIS A 302 14.05 -16.26 0.81
C HIS A 302 13.49 -17.40 -0.06
N LYS A 303 13.87 -18.67 0.12
CA LYS A 303 13.33 -19.79 -0.68
C LYS A 303 11.81 -19.88 -0.55
N LYS A 304 11.29 -19.87 0.68
CA LYS A 304 9.87 -19.94 0.97
C LYS A 304 9.13 -18.69 0.44
N ASN A 305 9.72 -17.52 0.59
CA ASN A 305 9.12 -16.27 0.14
C ASN A 305 9.12 -16.15 -1.39
N LEU A 306 10.14 -16.62 -2.09
CA LEU A 306 10.18 -16.70 -3.56
C LEU A 306 9.06 -17.60 -4.09
N GLU A 307 8.91 -18.81 -3.53
CA GLU A 307 7.84 -19.73 -3.94
C GLU A 307 6.46 -19.16 -3.66
N LEU A 308 6.25 -18.55 -2.49
CA LEU A 308 4.98 -17.91 -2.13
C LEU A 308 4.65 -16.73 -3.06
N TYR A 309 5.63 -15.87 -3.37
CA TYR A 309 5.45 -14.78 -4.31
C TYR A 309 5.02 -15.31 -5.68
N TYR A 310 5.72 -16.32 -6.18
CA TYR A 310 5.44 -16.92 -7.47
C TYR A 310 4.04 -17.58 -7.52
N GLN A 311 3.65 -18.27 -6.45
CA GLN A 311 2.31 -18.86 -6.32
C GLN A 311 1.21 -17.78 -6.36
N ARG A 312 1.37 -16.67 -5.65
CA ARG A 312 0.46 -15.53 -5.69
C ARG A 312 0.38 -14.92 -7.09
N TYR A 313 1.50 -14.80 -7.77
CA TYR A 313 1.55 -14.29 -9.14
C TYR A 313 0.75 -15.19 -10.10
N LEU A 314 0.94 -16.51 -10.04
CA LEU A 314 0.15 -17.46 -10.84
C LEU A 314 -1.36 -17.38 -10.51
N PHE A 315 -1.71 -17.25 -9.23
CA PHE A 315 -3.09 -17.11 -8.81
C PHE A 315 -3.73 -15.83 -9.36
N ARG A 316 -3.04 -14.68 -9.29
CA ARG A 316 -3.56 -13.43 -9.86
C ARG A 316 -3.78 -13.52 -11.36
N ILE A 317 -2.91 -14.18 -12.09
CA ILE A 317 -3.15 -14.47 -13.51
C ILE A 317 -4.43 -15.31 -13.65
N ALA A 318 -4.63 -16.32 -12.81
CA ALA A 318 -5.80 -17.21 -12.88
C ALA A 318 -7.13 -16.47 -12.63
N ILE A 319 -7.16 -15.49 -11.77
CA ILE A 319 -8.36 -14.68 -11.51
C ILE A 319 -8.41 -13.40 -12.35
N SER A 320 -7.49 -13.24 -13.29
CA SER A 320 -7.38 -12.04 -14.15
C SER A 320 -7.19 -10.73 -13.40
N ASP A 321 -6.60 -10.78 -12.21
CA ASP A 321 -6.17 -9.62 -11.46
C ASP A 321 -4.78 -9.19 -11.94
N TYR A 322 -4.75 -8.43 -13.02
CA TYR A 322 -3.50 -7.88 -13.57
C TYR A 322 -3.13 -6.52 -12.96
N SER A 323 -3.88 -6.08 -11.95
CA SER A 323 -3.59 -4.85 -11.25
C SER A 323 -2.27 -5.00 -10.49
N GLU A 324 -1.22 -4.50 -11.08
CA GLU A 324 0.07 -4.14 -10.49
C GLU A 324 0.49 -4.96 -9.25
N TYR A 325 0.49 -6.31 -9.37
CA TYR A 325 0.87 -7.18 -8.26
C TYR A 325 2.22 -6.79 -7.64
N THR A 326 3.18 -6.43 -8.49
CA THR A 326 4.51 -5.96 -8.04
C THR A 326 4.43 -4.70 -7.18
N VAL A 327 3.44 -3.83 -7.43
CA VAL A 327 3.23 -2.60 -6.66
C VAL A 327 2.61 -2.89 -5.29
N ASN A 328 1.77 -3.92 -5.22
CA ASN A 328 1.02 -4.28 -4.01
C ASN A 328 1.75 -5.30 -3.13
N ALA A 329 2.88 -5.88 -3.60
CA ALA A 329 3.67 -6.78 -2.79
C ALA A 329 4.50 -5.98 -1.76
N GLU A 330 4.40 -6.37 -0.51
CA GLU A 330 5.11 -5.73 0.60
C GLU A 330 5.82 -6.77 1.47
N PHE A 331 6.79 -6.30 2.23
CA PHE A 331 7.51 -7.08 3.23
C PHE A 331 7.18 -6.56 4.61
N VAL A 332 7.11 -7.46 5.58
CA VAL A 332 6.94 -7.14 6.99
C VAL A 332 7.99 -7.85 7.81
N TYR A 333 8.59 -7.13 8.75
CA TYR A 333 9.55 -7.68 9.71
C TYR A 333 8.81 -8.41 10.82
N ASP A 334 9.20 -9.63 11.14
CA ASP A 334 8.51 -10.46 12.15
C ASP A 334 9.01 -10.26 13.59
N GLY A 335 9.87 -9.29 13.80
CA GLY A 335 10.46 -8.99 15.11
C GLY A 335 11.64 -9.87 15.53
N HIS A 336 11.91 -10.97 14.83
CA HIS A 336 12.92 -11.97 15.24
C HIS A 336 13.77 -12.50 14.09
N SER A 337 13.13 -13.04 13.07
CA SER A 337 13.82 -13.79 12.00
C SER A 337 14.08 -12.96 10.73
N GLY A 338 13.57 -11.72 10.68
CA GLY A 338 13.74 -10.81 9.55
C GLY A 338 12.47 -10.60 8.75
N PHE A 339 12.62 -10.09 7.54
CA PHE A 339 11.48 -9.80 6.69
C PHE A 339 10.89 -11.05 6.04
N ASN A 340 9.57 -11.04 5.89
CA ASN A 340 8.78 -11.98 5.11
C ASN A 340 7.83 -11.20 4.18
N LEU A 341 7.29 -11.85 3.15
CA LEU A 341 6.17 -11.26 2.39
C LEU A 341 5.00 -10.99 3.33
N SER A 342 4.44 -9.80 3.27
CA SER A 342 3.20 -9.45 3.96
C SER A 342 2.04 -10.35 3.52
N PRO A 343 0.91 -10.39 4.21
CA PRO A 343 -0.31 -10.96 3.67
C PRO A 343 -0.63 -10.40 2.28
N ASP A 344 -1.23 -11.22 1.40
CA ASP A 344 -1.62 -10.77 0.05
C ASP A 344 -2.82 -9.82 0.15
N LEU A 345 -2.73 -8.66 -0.49
CA LEU A 345 -3.69 -7.55 -0.34
C LEU A 345 -4.09 -6.96 -1.69
N ASP A 346 -5.18 -6.18 -1.69
CA ASP A 346 -5.73 -5.54 -2.88
C ASP A 346 -6.02 -6.53 -4.04
N LEU A 347 -6.62 -7.67 -3.69
CA LEU A 347 -7.11 -8.68 -4.63
C LEU A 347 -8.48 -8.28 -5.19
N SER A 348 -8.77 -8.59 -6.44
CA SER A 348 -10.10 -8.36 -7.00
C SER A 348 -10.41 -9.28 -8.18
N VAL A 349 -11.63 -9.81 -8.21
CA VAL A 349 -12.21 -10.49 -9.39
C VAL A 349 -13.17 -9.58 -10.16
N ALA A 350 -13.11 -8.27 -9.91
CA ALA A 350 -13.96 -7.31 -10.59
C ALA A 350 -13.81 -7.43 -12.12
N PRO A 351 -14.92 -7.33 -12.87
CA PRO A 351 -14.86 -7.37 -14.32
C PRO A 351 -13.87 -6.32 -14.83
N GLN A 352 -12.86 -6.77 -15.54
CA GLN A 352 -11.98 -5.84 -16.23
C GLN A 352 -12.80 -5.13 -17.30
N ASN A 353 -12.79 -3.81 -17.29
CA ASN A 353 -13.48 -3.04 -18.31
C ASN A 353 -12.75 -3.20 -19.65
N THR A 354 -13.01 -4.31 -20.34
CA THR A 354 -12.37 -4.64 -21.62
C THR A 354 -12.65 -3.59 -22.68
N LYS A 355 -13.75 -2.81 -22.55
CA LYS A 355 -14.07 -1.69 -23.44
C LYS A 355 -13.06 -0.53 -23.28
N ASN A 356 -12.59 -0.25 -22.07
CA ASN A 356 -11.59 0.80 -21.83
C ASN A 356 -10.22 0.44 -22.42
N PHE A 357 -9.96 -0.85 -22.66
CA PHE A 357 -8.72 -1.33 -23.27
C PHE A 357 -8.88 -1.61 -24.79
N GLY A 358 -10.07 -1.40 -25.37
CA GLY A 358 -10.33 -1.67 -26.78
C GLY A 358 -10.13 -3.13 -27.21
N ILE A 359 -10.16 -4.10 -26.25
CA ILE A 359 -9.85 -5.51 -26.52
C ILE A 359 -11.09 -6.40 -26.30
N THR A 360 -11.21 -7.41 -27.18
CA THR A 360 -12.27 -8.41 -27.04
C THR A 360 -11.94 -9.46 -25.95
N LYS A 361 -12.96 -10.20 -25.49
CA LYS A 361 -12.78 -11.34 -24.58
C LYS A 361 -11.79 -12.39 -25.10
N LEU A 362 -11.74 -12.58 -26.43
CA LEU A 362 -10.79 -13.49 -27.07
C LEU A 362 -9.35 -12.97 -27.02
N GLN A 363 -9.16 -11.69 -27.30
CA GLN A 363 -7.84 -11.03 -27.17
C GLN A 363 -7.34 -11.05 -25.73
N PHE A 364 -8.24 -10.87 -24.77
CA PHE A 364 -7.93 -10.98 -23.35
C PHE A 364 -7.44 -12.41 -22.99
N LYS A 365 -8.11 -13.47 -23.46
CA LYS A 365 -7.66 -14.86 -23.27
C LYS A 365 -6.29 -15.12 -23.90
N ARG A 366 -6.04 -14.60 -25.11
CA ARG A 366 -4.72 -14.71 -25.78
C ARG A 366 -3.61 -14.02 -24.97
N ARG A 367 -3.92 -12.85 -24.42
CA ARG A 367 -2.99 -12.11 -23.53
C ARG A 367 -2.68 -12.92 -22.27
N ALA A 368 -3.70 -13.48 -21.62
CA ALA A 368 -3.53 -14.33 -20.44
C ALA A 368 -2.66 -15.56 -20.73
N LYS A 369 -2.88 -16.23 -21.85
CA LYS A 369 -2.05 -17.38 -22.27
C LYS A 369 -0.58 -16.98 -22.44
N ARG A 370 -0.31 -15.83 -23.06
CA ARG A 370 1.06 -15.30 -23.25
C ARG A 370 1.71 -15.02 -21.89
N ILE A 371 1.03 -14.29 -21.01
CA ILE A 371 1.52 -13.94 -19.67
C ILE A 371 1.82 -15.22 -18.86
N LEU A 372 0.95 -16.21 -18.94
CA LEU A 372 1.11 -17.48 -18.24
C LEU A 372 2.32 -18.28 -18.75
N LYS A 373 2.52 -18.33 -20.07
CA LYS A 373 3.72 -18.94 -20.67
C LYS A 373 4.97 -18.24 -20.20
N GLU A 374 4.99 -16.91 -20.24
CA GLU A 374 6.10 -16.08 -19.76
C GLU A 374 6.36 -16.33 -18.26
N ALA A 375 5.32 -16.41 -17.43
CA ALA A 375 5.45 -16.74 -16.03
C ALA A 375 6.14 -18.11 -15.81
N ILE A 376 5.72 -19.15 -16.57
CA ILE A 376 6.33 -20.50 -16.49
C ILE A 376 7.79 -20.46 -16.94
N ASP A 377 8.09 -19.75 -18.03
CA ASP A 377 9.46 -19.66 -18.55
C ASP A 377 10.41 -18.95 -17.56
N ASN A 378 9.91 -17.99 -16.80
CA ASN A 378 10.67 -17.24 -15.80
C ASN A 378 10.60 -17.82 -14.38
N SER A 379 9.97 -18.98 -14.17
CA SER A 379 9.82 -19.63 -12.85
C SER A 379 11.17 -19.89 -12.14
N ILE A 380 12.23 -20.08 -12.92
CA ILE A 380 13.58 -20.35 -12.41
C ILE A 380 14.12 -19.23 -11.52
N TYR A 381 13.75 -17.97 -11.77
CA TYR A 381 14.13 -16.84 -10.93
C TYR A 381 13.60 -16.99 -9.49
N PHE A 382 12.51 -17.71 -9.32
CA PHE A 382 11.85 -17.96 -8.03
C PHE A 382 12.22 -19.31 -7.41
N ASN A 383 13.29 -19.96 -7.89
CA ASN A 383 13.71 -21.31 -7.49
C ASN A 383 12.64 -22.39 -7.75
N VAL A 384 11.77 -22.17 -8.74
CA VAL A 384 10.69 -23.08 -9.13
C VAL A 384 11.02 -23.65 -10.50
N SER A 385 11.14 -24.98 -10.60
CA SER A 385 11.32 -25.65 -11.90
C SER A 385 10.05 -25.57 -12.74
N LYS A 386 10.16 -25.58 -14.08
CA LYS A 386 9.02 -25.56 -14.98
C LYS A 386 7.98 -26.66 -14.69
N PRO A 387 8.38 -27.93 -14.42
CA PRO A 387 7.42 -28.96 -14.00
C PRO A 387 6.71 -28.62 -12.70
N HIS A 388 7.42 -28.05 -11.71
CA HIS A 388 6.83 -27.60 -10.45
C HIS A 388 5.84 -26.44 -10.67
N ALA A 389 6.22 -25.45 -11.50
CA ALA A 389 5.34 -24.33 -11.87
C ALA A 389 4.02 -24.84 -12.49
N LYS A 390 4.08 -25.82 -13.40
CA LYS A 390 2.89 -26.46 -13.98
C LYS A 390 2.07 -27.20 -12.92
N LYS A 391 2.71 -27.86 -11.95
CA LYS A 391 2.01 -28.51 -10.83
C LYS A 391 1.31 -27.49 -9.94
N MET A 392 1.95 -26.36 -9.61
CA MET A 392 1.32 -25.27 -8.86
C MET A 392 0.09 -24.75 -9.59
N LEU A 393 0.19 -24.53 -10.89
CA LEU A 393 -0.92 -24.07 -11.72
C LEU A 393 -2.06 -25.07 -11.77
N LYS A 394 -1.76 -26.38 -11.88
CA LYS A 394 -2.76 -27.45 -11.79
C LYS A 394 -3.49 -27.43 -10.45
N ASN A 395 -2.79 -27.23 -9.35
CA ASN A 395 -3.38 -27.12 -8.02
C ASN A 395 -4.32 -25.91 -7.91
N ILE A 396 -3.92 -24.75 -8.45
CA ILE A 396 -4.79 -23.56 -8.52
C ILE A 396 -6.05 -23.88 -9.33
N ALA A 397 -5.92 -24.46 -10.52
CA ALA A 397 -7.06 -24.83 -11.36
C ALA A 397 -8.05 -25.78 -10.67
N ILE A 398 -7.54 -26.78 -9.94
CA ILE A 398 -8.38 -27.72 -9.16
C ILE A 398 -9.13 -26.96 -8.07
N LYS A 399 -8.46 -26.06 -7.35
CA LYS A 399 -9.07 -25.28 -6.27
C LYS A 399 -10.11 -24.28 -6.77
N LEU A 400 -9.92 -23.73 -7.95
CA LEU A 400 -10.87 -22.81 -8.59
C LEU A 400 -11.99 -23.51 -9.38
N LYS A 401 -12.03 -24.84 -9.44
CA LYS A 401 -12.96 -25.61 -10.28
C LYS A 401 -14.42 -25.20 -10.10
N ASN A 402 -14.86 -24.97 -8.87
CA ASN A 402 -16.25 -24.69 -8.54
C ASN A 402 -16.55 -23.19 -8.30
N TRP A 403 -15.67 -22.29 -8.74
CA TRP A 403 -15.77 -20.87 -8.43
C TRP A 403 -17.12 -20.23 -8.80
N LYS A 404 -17.80 -20.68 -9.87
CA LYS A 404 -19.11 -20.14 -10.26
C LYS A 404 -20.19 -20.47 -9.25
N PHE A 405 -20.17 -21.69 -8.73
CA PHE A 405 -21.08 -22.10 -7.66
C PHE A 405 -20.81 -21.28 -6.40
N GLU A 406 -19.55 -21.12 -6.03
CA GLU A 406 -19.12 -20.31 -4.89
C GLU A 406 -19.51 -18.83 -5.07
N ALA A 407 -19.37 -18.28 -6.28
CA ALA A 407 -19.80 -16.92 -6.59
C ALA A 407 -21.32 -16.72 -6.43
N LYS A 408 -22.13 -17.73 -6.82
CA LYS A 408 -23.58 -17.68 -6.56
C LYS A 408 -23.92 -17.63 -5.07
N SER A 409 -23.23 -18.42 -4.25
CA SER A 409 -23.42 -18.39 -2.79
C SER A 409 -22.96 -17.08 -2.16
N TYR A 410 -22.06 -16.35 -2.83
CA TYR A 410 -21.68 -14.96 -2.47
C TYR A 410 -22.74 -13.92 -2.84
N GLY A 411 -23.80 -14.34 -3.56
CA GLY A 411 -24.87 -13.45 -4.02
C GLY A 411 -24.50 -12.64 -5.26
N PHE A 412 -23.62 -13.16 -6.13
CA PHE A 412 -23.42 -12.60 -7.46
C PHE A 412 -24.50 -13.10 -8.41
N SER A 413 -25.02 -12.20 -9.25
CA SER A 413 -25.94 -12.52 -10.33
C SER A 413 -25.23 -13.30 -11.45
N ASP A 414 -25.99 -14.03 -12.26
CA ASP A 414 -25.44 -14.72 -13.43
C ASP A 414 -24.77 -13.76 -14.41
N GLU A 415 -25.26 -12.52 -14.51
CA GLU A 415 -24.66 -11.46 -15.33
C GLU A 415 -23.28 -11.07 -14.81
N GLU A 416 -23.13 -10.86 -13.49
CA GLU A 416 -21.85 -10.54 -12.87
C GLU A 416 -20.85 -11.69 -13.01
N ILE A 417 -21.28 -12.93 -12.77
CA ILE A 417 -20.46 -14.14 -12.91
C ILE A 417 -19.95 -14.28 -14.36
N ASN A 418 -20.82 -14.05 -15.35
CA ASN A 418 -20.43 -14.12 -16.77
C ASN A 418 -19.44 -13.00 -17.19
N LYS A 419 -19.40 -11.92 -16.46
CA LYS A 419 -18.43 -10.82 -16.67
C LYS A 419 -17.09 -11.08 -15.98
N MET A 420 -17.03 -11.92 -14.95
CA MET A 420 -15.77 -12.30 -14.30
C MET A 420 -14.91 -13.14 -15.25
N LEU A 421 -13.62 -12.87 -15.26
CA LEU A 421 -12.66 -13.54 -16.13
C LEU A 421 -11.76 -14.48 -15.30
N ILE A 422 -12.36 -15.45 -14.62
CA ILE A 422 -11.62 -16.48 -13.89
C ILE A 422 -11.40 -17.68 -14.84
N PHE A 423 -10.14 -18.12 -14.95
CA PHE A 423 -9.77 -19.19 -15.87
C PHE A 423 -9.94 -20.57 -15.23
N GLU A 424 -11.14 -21.16 -15.35
CA GLU A 424 -11.43 -22.52 -14.87
C GLU A 424 -10.53 -23.58 -15.53
N ASN A 425 -10.29 -23.40 -16.82
CA ASN A 425 -9.51 -24.32 -17.64
C ASN A 425 -8.10 -23.78 -17.90
N ILE A 426 -7.47 -23.26 -16.86
CA ILE A 426 -6.15 -22.64 -16.96
C ILE A 426 -5.10 -23.60 -17.55
N LEU A 427 -5.25 -24.91 -17.31
CA LEU A 427 -4.38 -25.95 -17.89
C LEU A 427 -4.48 -26.07 -19.41
N LYS A 428 -5.60 -25.64 -20.00
CA LYS A 428 -5.75 -25.60 -21.47
C LYS A 428 -5.04 -24.38 -22.08
N LEU A 429 -4.53 -23.49 -21.23
CA LEU A 429 -3.78 -22.30 -21.63
C LEU A 429 -2.27 -22.54 -21.63
N CYS A 430 -1.81 -23.61 -20.98
CA CYS A 430 -0.42 -24.09 -20.95
C CYS A 430 -0.20 -25.22 -21.94
#